data_175ccbf9ac9ae99f71d44be40d484fc9
#
_entry.id   175ccbf9ac9ae99f71d44be40d484fc9
#
_cell.length_a   1.000
_cell.length_b   1.000
_cell.length_c   1.000
_cell.angle_alpha   90.00
_cell.angle_beta   90.00
_cell.angle_gamma   90.00
#
_symmetry.space_group_name_H-M   'P 1'
#
loop_
_entity.id
_entity.type
_entity.pdbx_description
1 polymer ?
#
loop_
_entity_poly.entity_id
_entity_poly.type
_entity_poly.pdbx_seq_one_letter_code
_entity_poly.pdbx_strand_id
1 'polypeptide(L)'
;EEPVRILRLMSTQLDVRTDGQQKILSFSGEWAREMEPVETILSASRFTVESGGGTSSNKANPFIIFGETELSETYGQCYGFNLLYSGNHQETLEIGGHGRARFLSGIHPEFLEITLQPLESFCSPEAVQTFSDGGYQQISLHMHAFVREHIVRGYWKKKERPILINSWEAMYFDVREKKVLKLAKEAAKAGIELFVLDDGWFGNRYDDNRALGDWFVNEEKLKGGLKYLVDEVNKLGMKFGIWFEPEMISPDSDLYRAHPDYAIAIPGREPSLCRNQYVLDLTRKEVRDYAYECVAKILRSANIEYVKWDMNRQLSDIGSLELPADQMGELYHRYVLAVYEMQERMMTEFPHLLLENCSGGGARFDPGMLYYSPQIWCSDDTDAIERLLIQEGTSLIYPLCSMGAHVSDCPNHTVGRVTPFETRGHVALAGTFGYELDVTKIPKEDREQIPQQIAM
;
A
#
# COMPACT_ATOMS: atom_id res chain seq x y z
N GLU A 1 38.83 14.16 11.13
CA GLU A 1 37.47 14.59 10.82
C GLU A 1 36.50 13.92 11.81
N GLU A 2 35.48 14.62 12.27
CA GLU A 2 34.50 14.13 13.25
C GLU A 2 33.21 13.68 12.55
N PRO A 3 32.45 12.73 13.13
CA PRO A 3 31.12 12.38 12.63
C PRO A 3 30.16 13.57 12.62
N VAL A 4 29.22 13.59 11.67
CA VAL A 4 28.19 14.62 11.54
C VAL A 4 26.82 14.00 11.79
N ARG A 5 26.02 14.62 12.67
CA ARG A 5 24.64 14.22 12.92
C ARG A 5 23.68 15.07 12.08
N ILE A 6 22.84 14.39 11.31
CA ILE A 6 21.75 14.98 10.53
C ILE A 6 20.44 14.75 11.30
N LEU A 7 19.81 15.84 11.75
CA LEU A 7 18.54 15.82 12.48
C LEU A 7 17.36 16.28 11.61
N ARG A 8 17.66 16.94 10.50
CA ARG A 8 16.65 17.39 9.54
C ARG A 8 17.29 17.54 8.15
N LEU A 9 16.68 16.91 7.17
CA LEU A 9 17.02 17.06 5.76
C LEU A 9 15.74 17.01 4.94
N MET A 10 15.39 18.14 4.33
CA MET A 10 14.24 18.22 3.45
C MET A 10 14.65 17.92 2.02
N SER A 11 13.88 17.12 1.31
CA SER A 11 14.15 16.73 -0.07
C SER A 11 13.89 17.85 -1.05
N THR A 12 12.95 18.74 -0.74
CA THR A 12 12.61 19.88 -1.61
C THR A 12 12.23 21.13 -0.85
N GLN A 13 12.44 22.27 -1.50
CA GLN A 13 12.03 23.60 -1.04
C GLN A 13 11.55 24.42 -2.23
N LEU A 14 10.47 25.18 -2.03
CA LEU A 14 10.03 26.21 -2.96
C LEU A 14 9.63 27.48 -2.20
N ASP A 15 10.13 28.62 -2.68
CA ASP A 15 9.70 29.95 -2.21
C ASP A 15 8.89 30.64 -3.31
N VAL A 16 7.66 31.03 -3.02
CA VAL A 16 6.78 31.72 -3.94
C VAL A 16 6.31 33.07 -3.40
N ARG A 17 5.91 33.97 -4.29
CA ARG A 17 5.21 35.21 -3.89
C ARG A 17 3.76 34.89 -3.56
N THR A 18 3.22 35.60 -2.58
CA THR A 18 1.82 35.50 -2.17
C THR A 18 1.28 36.87 -1.77
N ASP A 19 -0.02 37.05 -1.91
CA ASP A 19 -0.76 38.21 -1.38
C ASP A 19 -1.07 38.11 0.12
N GLY A 20 -0.56 37.05 0.79
CA GLY A 20 -0.73 36.79 2.22
C GLY A 20 -1.68 35.64 2.54
N GLN A 21 -2.29 35.03 1.54
CA GLN A 21 -3.13 33.86 1.69
C GLN A 21 -2.81 32.78 0.64
N GLN A 22 -3.03 31.54 0.98
CA GLN A 22 -2.94 30.40 0.07
C GLN A 22 -4.06 29.40 0.36
N LYS A 23 -4.69 28.87 -0.68
CA LYS A 23 -5.51 27.66 -0.57
C LYS A 23 -4.57 26.45 -0.63
N ILE A 24 -4.82 25.50 0.26
CA ILE A 24 -4.11 24.23 0.33
C ILE A 24 -5.11 23.13 0.12
N LEU A 25 -4.76 22.16 -0.72
CA LEU A 25 -5.44 20.87 -0.84
C LEU A 25 -4.46 19.80 -0.37
N SER A 26 -4.81 19.12 0.71
CA SER A 26 -4.10 17.98 1.30
C SER A 26 -5.01 16.77 1.37
N PHE A 27 -4.44 15.59 1.60
CA PHE A 27 -5.19 14.33 1.60
C PHE A 27 -4.95 13.65 2.93
N SER A 28 -5.98 13.68 3.78
CA SER A 28 -5.97 13.02 5.07
C SER A 28 -6.53 11.60 4.96
N GLY A 29 -6.33 10.79 5.99
CA GLY A 29 -6.91 9.47 6.01
C GLY A 29 -6.73 8.74 7.33
N GLU A 30 -7.37 7.59 7.36
CA GLU A 30 -7.20 6.56 8.35
C GLU A 30 -7.66 5.23 7.71
N TRP A 31 -7.49 4.13 8.40
CA TRP A 31 -7.99 2.84 7.93
C TRP A 31 -9.47 2.91 7.57
N ALA A 32 -9.83 2.42 6.38
CA ALA A 32 -11.18 2.43 5.79
C ALA A 32 -11.74 3.83 5.46
N ARG A 33 -10.89 4.88 5.47
CA ARG A 33 -11.21 6.26 5.08
C ARG A 33 -9.97 6.98 4.52
N GLU A 34 -9.33 6.35 3.58
CA GLU A 34 -8.10 6.84 2.98
C GLU A 34 -8.37 7.97 1.98
N MET A 35 -7.40 8.85 1.80
CA MET A 35 -7.31 9.84 0.74
C MET A 35 -8.43 10.89 0.70
N GLU A 36 -8.99 11.28 1.85
CA GLU A 36 -9.99 12.33 1.94
C GLU A 36 -9.40 13.71 1.60
N PRO A 37 -9.87 14.39 0.54
CA PRO A 37 -9.37 15.70 0.19
C PRO A 37 -9.81 16.76 1.22
N VAL A 38 -8.85 17.55 1.72
CA VAL A 38 -9.07 18.60 2.72
C VAL A 38 -8.60 19.92 2.18
N GLU A 39 -9.52 20.87 2.01
CA GLU A 39 -9.23 22.25 1.62
C GLU A 39 -8.99 23.14 2.86
N THR A 40 -7.93 23.92 2.85
CA THR A 40 -7.60 24.87 3.93
C THR A 40 -7.17 26.20 3.33
N ILE A 41 -7.67 27.32 3.87
CA ILE A 41 -7.13 28.66 3.57
C ILE A 41 -6.15 29.04 4.67
N LEU A 42 -4.88 29.20 4.28
CA LEU A 42 -3.81 29.59 5.17
C LEU A 42 -3.50 31.07 5.04
N SER A 43 -3.39 31.78 6.17
CA SER A 43 -3.01 33.20 6.25
C SER A 43 -1.93 33.38 7.30
N ALA A 44 -0.79 34.02 6.93
CA ALA A 44 0.28 34.47 7.84
C ALA A 44 0.60 33.48 9.00
N SER A 45 0.78 32.19 8.65
CA SER A 45 0.93 31.10 9.61
C SER A 45 1.72 29.95 8.99
N ARG A 46 1.85 28.85 9.72
CA ARG A 46 2.39 27.59 9.21
C ARG A 46 1.29 26.53 9.18
N PHE A 47 1.22 25.82 8.07
CA PHE A 47 0.45 24.59 7.89
C PHE A 47 1.40 23.41 7.78
N THR A 48 1.04 22.28 8.40
CA THR A 48 1.85 21.06 8.37
C THR A 48 0.97 19.88 8.04
N VAL A 49 1.43 19.03 7.12
CA VAL A 49 0.92 17.69 6.83
C VAL A 49 2.02 16.71 7.19
N GLU A 50 1.68 15.63 7.89
CA GLU A 50 2.69 14.68 8.34
C GLU A 50 2.15 13.28 8.58
N SER A 51 3.04 12.29 8.47
CA SER A 51 2.82 10.91 8.89
C SER A 51 4.01 10.43 9.72
N GLY A 52 3.74 9.84 10.89
CA GLY A 52 4.76 9.43 11.86
C GLY A 52 4.64 7.96 12.30
N GLY A 53 3.77 7.17 11.68
CA GLY A 53 3.53 5.76 12.03
C GLY A 53 4.35 4.73 11.25
N GLY A 54 5.39 5.16 10.55
CA GLY A 54 6.22 4.27 9.71
C GLY A 54 5.63 3.97 8.33
N THR A 55 4.47 4.53 8.02
CA THR A 55 3.78 4.43 6.73
C THR A 55 3.50 5.82 6.17
N SER A 56 3.51 5.95 4.84
CA SER A 56 3.45 7.26 4.18
C SER A 56 2.06 7.88 4.11
N SER A 57 0.99 7.07 4.09
CA SER A 57 -0.34 7.53 3.68
C SER A 57 -1.46 7.18 4.67
N ASN A 58 -1.12 6.72 5.88
CA ASN A 58 -2.13 6.30 6.85
C ASN A 58 -2.88 7.48 7.51
N LYS A 59 -2.20 8.60 7.77
CA LYS A 59 -2.82 9.81 8.35
C LYS A 59 -2.90 10.95 7.34
N ALA A 60 -1.90 11.08 6.50
CA ALA A 60 -1.86 12.02 5.40
C ALA A 60 -0.97 11.49 4.30
N ASN A 61 -1.36 11.67 3.04
CA ASN A 61 -0.54 11.33 1.89
C ASN A 61 0.60 12.35 1.72
N PRO A 62 1.80 11.94 1.28
CA PRO A 62 2.92 12.86 1.02
C PRO A 62 2.74 13.71 -0.24
N PHE A 63 1.50 14.04 -0.57
CA PHE A 63 1.13 14.90 -1.68
C PHE A 63 0.37 16.12 -1.18
N ILE A 64 0.69 17.29 -1.71
CA ILE A 64 0.04 18.54 -1.38
C ILE A 64 -0.07 19.42 -2.63
N ILE A 65 -1.19 20.13 -2.74
CA ILE A 65 -1.34 21.23 -3.69
C ILE A 65 -1.53 22.52 -2.91
N PHE A 66 -0.88 23.60 -3.32
CA PHE A 66 -1.21 24.93 -2.82
C PHE A 66 -1.18 25.98 -3.94
N GLY A 67 -1.96 27.02 -3.79
CA GLY A 67 -2.10 28.05 -4.80
C GLY A 67 -2.97 29.23 -4.37
N GLU A 68 -3.51 29.95 -5.33
CA GLU A 68 -4.38 31.10 -5.13
C GLU A 68 -5.63 30.73 -4.31
N THR A 69 -6.20 31.70 -3.60
CA THR A 69 -7.40 31.47 -2.76
C THR A 69 -8.62 31.01 -3.55
N GLU A 70 -8.73 31.46 -4.81
CA GLU A 70 -9.81 31.07 -5.74
C GLU A 70 -9.53 29.77 -6.50
N LEU A 71 -8.48 29.04 -6.13
CA LEU A 71 -8.09 27.79 -6.76
C LEU A 71 -9.27 26.80 -6.80
N SER A 72 -9.51 26.24 -7.97
CA SER A 72 -10.49 25.16 -8.21
C SER A 72 -9.90 24.11 -9.17
N GLU A 73 -10.68 23.12 -9.56
CA GLU A 73 -10.25 22.13 -10.55
C GLU A 73 -9.75 22.76 -11.84
N THR A 74 -10.43 23.77 -12.34
CA THR A 74 -10.22 24.35 -13.69
C THR A 74 -9.74 25.80 -13.70
N TYR A 75 -9.42 26.37 -12.53
CA TYR A 75 -9.03 27.77 -12.40
C TYR A 75 -8.00 27.97 -11.30
N GLY A 76 -7.10 28.95 -11.52
CA GLY A 76 -6.11 29.42 -10.56
C GLY A 76 -4.74 28.79 -10.73
N GLN A 77 -3.70 29.57 -10.32
CA GLN A 77 -2.34 29.09 -10.28
C GLN A 77 -2.08 28.24 -9.05
N CYS A 78 -1.42 27.09 -9.24
CA CYS A 78 -1.09 26.20 -8.14
C CYS A 78 0.19 25.39 -8.41
N TYR A 79 0.72 24.89 -7.31
CA TYR A 79 1.90 24.04 -7.26
C TYR A 79 1.51 22.72 -6.61
N GLY A 80 1.93 21.58 -7.19
CA GLY A 80 1.78 20.25 -6.63
C GLY A 80 3.13 19.64 -6.27
N PHE A 81 3.18 18.93 -5.14
CA PHE A 81 4.40 18.29 -4.62
C PHE A 81 4.08 16.88 -4.16
N ASN A 82 4.96 15.93 -4.46
CA ASN A 82 4.88 14.59 -3.93
C ASN A 82 6.27 14.11 -3.52
N LEU A 83 6.41 13.64 -2.28
CA LEU A 83 7.61 12.97 -1.84
C LEU A 83 7.57 11.50 -2.29
N LEU A 84 8.64 11.01 -2.91
CA LEU A 84 8.76 9.64 -3.39
C LEU A 84 9.33 8.76 -2.27
N TYR A 85 8.52 8.52 -1.24
CA TYR A 85 8.98 7.84 -0.03
C TYR A 85 7.82 7.18 0.70
N SER A 86 8.02 5.95 1.18
CA SER A 86 6.96 5.13 1.78
C SER A 86 6.99 5.10 3.32
N GLY A 87 7.74 6.00 3.94
CA GLY A 87 7.88 6.12 5.39
C GLY A 87 7.37 7.45 5.94
N ASN A 88 7.84 7.78 7.15
CA ASN A 88 7.48 9.01 7.85
C ASN A 88 7.90 10.25 7.06
N HIS A 89 6.99 11.18 6.86
CA HIS A 89 7.23 12.41 6.10
C HIS A 89 6.60 13.63 6.76
N GLN A 90 7.07 14.80 6.37
CA GLN A 90 6.49 16.08 6.77
C GLN A 90 6.55 17.07 5.61
N GLU A 91 5.41 17.68 5.30
CA GLU A 91 5.25 18.82 4.40
C GLU A 91 4.85 20.05 5.22
N THR A 92 5.53 21.15 4.99
CA THR A 92 5.19 22.43 5.64
C THR A 92 5.05 23.54 4.62
N LEU A 93 3.98 24.33 4.73
CA LEU A 93 3.81 25.61 4.05
C LEU A 93 3.76 26.72 5.09
N GLU A 94 4.68 27.69 4.99
CA GLU A 94 4.73 28.83 5.89
C GLU A 94 4.58 30.13 5.11
N ILE A 95 3.60 30.96 5.51
CA ILE A 95 3.39 32.28 4.96
C ILE A 95 4.00 33.33 5.89
N GLY A 96 5.06 33.99 5.40
CA GLY A 96 5.73 35.06 6.12
C GLY A 96 5.17 36.44 5.86
N GLY A 97 5.48 37.40 6.74
CA GLY A 97 4.97 38.77 6.70
C GLY A 97 5.44 39.66 5.54
N HIS A 98 6.21 39.13 4.59
CA HIS A 98 6.78 39.90 3.47
C HIS A 98 6.29 39.42 2.09
N GLY A 99 5.07 38.90 2.02
CA GLY A 99 4.48 38.42 0.77
C GLY A 99 5.23 37.23 0.16
N ARG A 100 5.72 36.31 1.01
CA ARG A 100 6.39 35.07 0.62
C ARG A 100 5.78 33.89 1.34
N ALA A 101 5.56 32.81 0.60
CA ALA A 101 5.27 31.50 1.12
C ALA A 101 6.45 30.57 0.87
N ARG A 102 6.82 29.79 1.88
CA ARG A 102 7.88 28.77 1.79
C ARG A 102 7.28 27.41 2.01
N PHE A 103 7.47 26.54 1.03
CA PHE A 103 7.14 25.12 1.10
C PHE A 103 8.40 24.28 1.32
N LEU A 104 8.28 23.25 2.17
CA LEU A 104 9.30 22.23 2.43
C LEU A 104 8.64 20.87 2.46
N SER A 105 9.29 19.84 1.90
CA SER A 105 8.87 18.43 2.02
C SER A 105 10.09 17.52 2.18
N GLY A 106 9.97 16.49 3.01
CA GLY A 106 11.01 15.50 3.23
C GLY A 106 10.68 14.49 4.33
N ILE A 107 11.68 13.70 4.75
CA ILE A 107 11.55 12.79 5.87
C ILE A 107 11.19 13.57 7.13
N HIS A 108 10.27 13.01 7.92
CA HIS A 108 9.81 13.64 9.16
C HIS A 108 10.99 13.84 10.15
N PRO A 109 11.27 15.08 10.56
CA PRO A 109 12.49 15.37 11.34
C PRO A 109 12.49 14.80 12.76
N GLU A 110 11.31 14.56 13.37
CA GLU A 110 11.23 13.98 14.71
C GLU A 110 11.56 12.48 14.74
N PHE A 111 11.57 11.84 13.57
CA PHE A 111 11.85 10.41 13.44
C PHE A 111 13.11 10.14 12.60
N LEU A 112 14.00 11.14 12.52
CA LEU A 112 15.24 11.04 11.75
C LEU A 112 16.41 11.55 12.59
N GLU A 113 17.34 10.66 12.86
CA GLU A 113 18.67 11.01 13.37
C GLU A 113 19.69 10.11 12.70
N ILE A 114 20.49 10.67 11.80
CA ILE A 114 21.50 9.95 11.04
C ILE A 114 22.89 10.43 11.46
N THR A 115 23.77 9.51 11.79
CA THR A 115 25.16 9.79 12.09
C THR A 115 26.04 9.38 10.90
N LEU A 116 26.60 10.35 10.18
CA LEU A 116 27.53 10.09 9.09
C LEU A 116 28.97 10.10 9.62
N GLN A 117 29.67 9.01 9.39
CA GLN A 117 31.10 8.95 9.61
C GLN A 117 31.85 9.71 8.50
N PRO A 118 33.12 10.09 8.71
CA PRO A 118 33.92 10.70 7.64
C PRO A 118 33.91 9.88 6.36
N LEU A 119 33.63 10.51 5.23
CA LEU A 119 33.50 9.93 3.89
C LEU A 119 32.18 9.16 3.61
N GLU A 120 31.29 9.04 4.58
CA GLU A 120 29.95 8.53 4.33
C GLU A 120 29.04 9.58 3.68
N SER A 121 28.03 9.12 2.97
CA SER A 121 27.02 9.96 2.33
C SER A 121 25.62 9.47 2.64
N PHE A 122 24.69 10.40 2.74
CA PHE A 122 23.26 10.15 2.82
C PHE A 122 22.56 10.71 1.57
N CYS A 123 21.65 9.92 0.98
CA CYS A 123 20.81 10.36 -0.11
C CYS A 123 19.37 10.50 0.40
N SER A 124 18.84 11.73 0.36
CA SER A 124 17.43 11.96 0.71
C SER A 124 16.51 11.32 -0.33
N PRO A 125 15.26 10.96 0.04
CA PRO A 125 14.25 10.61 -0.95
C PRO A 125 14.09 11.70 -2.01
N GLU A 126 13.70 11.28 -3.21
CA GLU A 126 13.36 12.22 -4.28
C GLU A 126 12.00 12.89 -4.02
N ALA A 127 11.81 14.08 -4.57
CA ALA A 127 10.52 14.77 -4.56
C ALA A 127 10.21 15.31 -5.96
N VAL A 128 8.96 15.20 -6.39
CA VAL A 128 8.47 15.80 -7.63
C VAL A 128 7.74 17.09 -7.35
N GLN A 129 7.95 18.09 -8.21
CA GLN A 129 7.24 19.36 -8.20
C GLN A 129 6.59 19.59 -9.57
N THR A 130 5.40 20.14 -9.58
CA THR A 130 4.68 20.51 -10.80
C THR A 130 3.91 21.81 -10.59
N PHE A 131 3.62 22.52 -11.69
CA PHE A 131 2.92 23.80 -11.70
C PHE A 131 1.77 23.77 -12.70
N SER A 132 0.70 24.48 -12.40
CA SER A 132 -0.41 24.75 -13.28
C SER A 132 -0.89 26.19 -13.15
N ASP A 133 -1.34 26.78 -14.25
CA ASP A 133 -2.08 28.05 -14.29
C ASP A 133 -3.57 27.84 -14.65
N GLY A 134 -4.00 26.59 -14.79
CA GLY A 134 -5.34 26.16 -15.16
C GLY A 134 -6.05 25.30 -14.11
N GLY A 135 -5.73 25.48 -12.81
CA GLY A 135 -6.35 24.73 -11.73
C GLY A 135 -5.67 23.40 -11.42
N TYR A 136 -6.15 22.70 -10.37
CA TYR A 136 -5.50 21.50 -9.87
C TYR A 136 -5.77 20.23 -10.70
N GLN A 137 -6.77 20.23 -11.58
CA GLN A 137 -6.97 19.11 -12.53
C GLN A 137 -5.73 18.90 -13.41
N GLN A 138 -5.07 19.99 -13.82
CA GLN A 138 -3.84 19.90 -14.59
C GLN A 138 -2.70 19.28 -13.78
N ILE A 139 -2.62 19.59 -12.47
CA ILE A 139 -1.67 18.94 -11.56
C ILE A 139 -1.93 17.42 -11.52
N SER A 140 -3.21 17.01 -11.40
CA SER A 140 -3.59 15.58 -11.43
C SER A 140 -3.13 14.90 -12.73
N LEU A 141 -3.37 15.53 -13.89
CA LEU A 141 -2.94 14.99 -15.19
C LEU A 141 -1.41 14.88 -15.29
N HIS A 142 -0.66 15.87 -14.78
CA HIS A 142 0.81 15.80 -14.71
C HIS A 142 1.28 14.64 -13.84
N MET A 143 0.67 14.45 -12.67
CA MET A 143 1.01 13.36 -11.77
C MET A 143 0.67 11.99 -12.36
N HIS A 144 -0.51 11.86 -13.00
CA HIS A 144 -0.87 10.62 -13.71
C HIS A 144 0.13 10.26 -14.82
N ALA A 145 0.55 11.25 -15.60
CA ALA A 145 1.57 11.05 -16.64
C ALA A 145 2.91 10.67 -16.01
N PHE A 146 3.33 11.39 -14.95
CA PHE A 146 4.58 11.11 -14.25
C PHE A 146 4.61 9.69 -13.67
N VAL A 147 3.55 9.27 -12.98
CA VAL A 147 3.46 7.92 -12.40
C VAL A 147 3.54 6.85 -13.49
N ARG A 148 2.74 6.98 -14.57
CA ARG A 148 2.76 6.00 -15.67
C ARG A 148 4.08 5.93 -16.41
N GLU A 149 4.73 7.08 -16.66
CA GLU A 149 5.90 7.12 -17.54
C GLU A 149 7.23 7.00 -16.79
N HIS A 150 7.31 7.44 -15.54
CA HIS A 150 8.57 7.55 -14.80
C HIS A 150 8.63 6.72 -13.52
N ILE A 151 7.51 6.41 -12.88
CA ILE A 151 7.48 5.62 -11.64
C ILE A 151 7.24 4.15 -11.94
N VAL A 152 6.07 3.80 -12.51
CA VAL A 152 5.74 2.39 -12.81
C VAL A 152 6.72 1.83 -13.83
N ARG A 153 7.29 0.67 -13.53
CA ARG A 153 8.30 -0.01 -14.35
C ARG A 153 7.98 -1.49 -14.60
N GLY A 154 8.85 -2.18 -15.30
CA GLY A 154 8.80 -3.63 -15.51
C GLY A 154 7.73 -4.10 -16.48
N TYR A 155 7.45 -5.39 -16.40
CA TYR A 155 6.58 -6.09 -17.37
C TYR A 155 5.16 -5.51 -17.44
N TRP A 156 4.60 -5.09 -16.30
CA TRP A 156 3.23 -4.62 -16.17
C TRP A 156 3.03 -3.12 -16.43
N LYS A 157 4.08 -2.37 -16.73
CA LYS A 157 4.00 -0.91 -16.98
C LYS A 157 2.95 -0.52 -18.02
N LYS A 158 2.86 -1.26 -19.13
CA LYS A 158 1.97 -0.96 -20.27
C LYS A 158 0.99 -2.09 -20.57
N LYS A 159 0.77 -3.01 -19.63
CA LYS A 159 -0.15 -4.13 -19.80
C LYS A 159 -1.43 -3.90 -19.00
N GLU A 160 -2.52 -4.35 -19.59
CA GLU A 160 -3.80 -4.47 -18.92
C GLU A 160 -3.68 -5.42 -17.72
N ARG A 161 -4.39 -5.12 -16.65
CA ARG A 161 -4.46 -5.98 -15.48
C ARG A 161 -5.47 -7.08 -15.71
N PRO A 162 -5.18 -8.33 -15.34
CA PRO A 162 -6.16 -9.39 -15.41
C PRO A 162 -7.30 -9.10 -14.44
N ILE A 163 -8.53 -9.36 -14.88
CA ILE A 163 -9.70 -9.29 -14.00
C ILE A 163 -9.61 -10.41 -12.98
N LEU A 164 -9.56 -10.04 -11.70
CA LEU A 164 -9.32 -10.99 -10.63
C LEU A 164 -10.56 -11.28 -9.79
N ILE A 165 -10.52 -12.40 -9.07
CA ILE A 165 -11.33 -12.66 -7.91
C ILE A 165 -10.44 -12.94 -6.71
N ASN A 166 -10.64 -12.19 -5.63
CA ASN A 166 -9.98 -12.40 -4.35
C ASN A 166 -10.86 -13.26 -3.43
N SER A 167 -10.26 -14.18 -2.70
CA SER A 167 -10.99 -15.13 -1.85
C SER A 167 -11.35 -14.59 -0.47
N TRP A 168 -10.88 -13.41 -0.06
CA TRP A 168 -11.03 -12.92 1.31
C TRP A 168 -12.49 -12.84 1.76
N GLU A 169 -13.30 -11.99 1.16
CA GLU A 169 -14.71 -11.87 1.54
C GLU A 169 -15.55 -13.12 1.18
N ALA A 170 -15.05 -14.00 0.29
CA ALA A 170 -15.73 -15.24 -0.05
C ALA A 170 -15.60 -16.31 1.04
N MET A 171 -14.52 -16.35 1.81
CA MET A 171 -14.27 -17.44 2.74
C MET A 171 -13.44 -17.11 3.98
N TYR A 172 -12.88 -15.92 4.08
CA TYR A 172 -11.99 -15.49 5.18
C TYR A 172 -10.97 -16.59 5.54
N PHE A 173 -10.81 -16.93 6.82
CA PHE A 173 -9.90 -17.98 7.29
C PHE A 173 -10.37 -19.42 7.02
N ASP A 174 -11.63 -19.65 6.56
CA ASP A 174 -12.14 -20.99 6.23
C ASP A 174 -11.69 -21.44 4.81
N VAL A 175 -10.40 -21.25 4.55
CA VAL A 175 -9.72 -21.69 3.33
C VAL A 175 -9.71 -23.23 3.31
N ARG A 176 -10.29 -23.84 2.26
CA ARG A 176 -10.28 -25.28 2.01
C ARG A 176 -10.17 -25.52 0.52
N GLU A 177 -9.31 -26.44 0.12
CA GLU A 177 -9.06 -26.78 -1.28
C GLU A 177 -10.35 -26.94 -2.11
N LYS A 178 -11.35 -27.68 -1.58
CA LYS A 178 -12.64 -27.87 -2.28
C LYS A 178 -13.43 -26.58 -2.46
N LYS A 179 -13.39 -25.68 -1.47
CA LYS A 179 -14.07 -24.36 -1.56
C LYS A 179 -13.38 -23.48 -2.59
N VAL A 180 -12.05 -23.40 -2.54
CA VAL A 180 -11.22 -22.64 -3.48
C VAL A 180 -11.48 -23.11 -4.90
N LEU A 181 -11.40 -24.43 -5.17
CA LEU A 181 -11.65 -24.98 -6.50
C LEU A 181 -13.08 -24.77 -6.99
N LYS A 182 -14.07 -24.80 -6.08
CA LYS A 182 -15.46 -24.50 -6.43
C LYS A 182 -15.61 -23.05 -6.87
N LEU A 183 -15.06 -22.12 -6.08
CA LEU A 183 -15.09 -20.68 -6.39
C LEU A 183 -14.37 -20.39 -7.71
N ALA A 184 -13.16 -20.94 -7.90
CA ALA A 184 -12.39 -20.77 -9.13
C ALA A 184 -13.11 -21.27 -10.39
N LYS A 185 -13.81 -22.43 -10.29
CA LYS A 185 -14.61 -22.96 -11.41
C LYS A 185 -15.76 -22.04 -11.83
N GLU A 186 -16.46 -21.45 -10.88
CA GLU A 186 -17.58 -20.54 -11.19
C GLU A 186 -17.04 -19.19 -11.68
N ALA A 187 -15.93 -18.70 -11.11
CA ALA A 187 -15.24 -17.49 -11.58
C ALA A 187 -14.76 -17.63 -13.04
N ALA A 188 -14.11 -18.75 -13.38
CA ALA A 188 -13.65 -19.03 -14.75
C ALA A 188 -14.81 -19.07 -15.77
N LYS A 189 -15.97 -19.64 -15.40
CA LYS A 189 -17.18 -19.64 -16.26
C LYS A 189 -17.71 -18.23 -16.52
N ALA A 190 -17.52 -17.34 -15.56
CA ALA A 190 -17.94 -15.94 -15.67
C ALA A 190 -16.97 -15.09 -16.50
N GLY A 191 -15.78 -15.60 -16.85
CA GLY A 191 -14.76 -14.90 -17.61
C GLY A 191 -13.67 -14.22 -16.76
N ILE A 192 -13.61 -14.49 -15.45
CA ILE A 192 -12.57 -13.98 -14.57
C ILE A 192 -11.25 -14.67 -14.88
N GLU A 193 -10.15 -13.91 -14.91
CA GLU A 193 -8.85 -14.31 -15.48
C GLU A 193 -7.80 -14.70 -14.44
N LEU A 194 -7.93 -14.21 -13.20
CA LEU A 194 -6.97 -14.42 -12.12
C LEU A 194 -7.70 -14.80 -10.83
N PHE A 195 -7.29 -15.88 -10.18
CA PHE A 195 -7.74 -16.26 -8.85
C PHE A 195 -6.66 -15.88 -7.82
N VAL A 196 -7.02 -15.10 -6.80
CA VAL A 196 -6.12 -14.72 -5.70
C VAL A 196 -6.54 -15.45 -4.43
N LEU A 197 -5.65 -16.30 -3.92
CA LEU A 197 -5.77 -16.93 -2.62
C LEU A 197 -5.28 -15.97 -1.54
N ASP A 198 -6.19 -15.33 -0.82
CA ASP A 198 -5.90 -14.37 0.24
C ASP A 198 -5.51 -15.05 1.56
N ASP A 199 -5.47 -14.35 2.68
CA ASP A 199 -5.04 -14.83 4.01
C ASP A 199 -5.70 -16.16 4.41
N GLY A 200 -4.99 -16.96 5.21
CA GLY A 200 -5.52 -18.20 5.80
C GLY A 200 -5.03 -19.50 5.17
N TRP A 201 -4.13 -19.50 4.19
CA TRP A 201 -3.64 -20.70 3.48
C TRP A 201 -2.44 -21.40 4.14
N PHE A 202 -1.73 -20.72 5.05
CA PHE A 202 -0.41 -21.11 5.59
C PHE A 202 -0.46 -21.46 7.09
N GLY A 203 0.56 -22.14 7.59
CA GLY A 203 0.77 -22.44 9.00
C GLY A 203 -0.51 -22.87 9.73
N ASN A 204 -0.65 -22.46 10.97
CA ASN A 204 -1.87 -22.64 11.76
C ASN A 204 -2.81 -21.42 11.68
N ARG A 205 -2.85 -20.74 10.52
CA ARG A 205 -3.65 -19.53 10.27
C ARG A 205 -5.14 -19.83 10.17
N TYR A 206 -5.78 -20.06 11.30
CA TYR A 206 -7.24 -20.27 11.41
C TYR A 206 -7.99 -19.02 11.86
N ASP A 207 -7.28 -18.02 12.32
CA ASP A 207 -7.75 -16.71 12.75
C ASP A 207 -6.59 -15.71 12.63
N ASP A 208 -6.82 -14.42 12.96
CA ASP A 208 -5.83 -13.36 12.86
C ASP A 208 -4.85 -13.26 14.06
N ASN A 209 -4.97 -14.17 15.04
CA ASN A 209 -4.16 -14.12 16.24
C ASN A 209 -2.82 -14.87 16.11
N ARG A 210 -2.60 -15.58 15.00
CA ARG A 210 -1.51 -16.57 14.90
C ARG A 210 -0.89 -16.69 13.53
N ALA A 211 0.27 -17.34 13.50
CA ALA A 211 0.96 -17.90 12.35
C ALA A 211 1.60 -16.92 11.35
N LEU A 212 1.48 -15.58 11.51
CA LEU A 212 2.32 -14.69 10.70
C LEU A 212 3.80 -14.97 10.97
N GLY A 213 4.58 -15.12 9.89
CA GLY A 213 5.95 -15.62 9.92
C GLY A 213 6.11 -17.09 9.52
N ASP A 214 5.06 -17.90 9.65
CA ASP A 214 5.04 -19.34 9.36
C ASP A 214 4.61 -19.61 7.92
N TRP A 215 5.38 -19.14 6.94
CA TRP A 215 5.05 -19.18 5.52
C TRP A 215 5.24 -20.57 4.90
N PHE A 216 4.53 -21.56 5.41
CA PHE A 216 4.45 -22.92 4.84
C PHE A 216 3.00 -23.33 4.64
N VAL A 217 2.76 -24.13 3.61
CA VAL A 217 1.40 -24.54 3.21
C VAL A 217 0.74 -25.35 4.34
N ASN A 218 -0.50 -24.99 4.68
CA ASN A 218 -1.32 -25.79 5.60
C ASN A 218 -1.93 -26.99 4.84
N GLU A 219 -1.36 -28.17 5.02
CA GLU A 219 -1.77 -29.40 4.31
C GLU A 219 -3.13 -29.95 4.78
N GLU A 220 -3.64 -29.54 5.94
CA GLU A 220 -4.99 -29.90 6.37
C GLU A 220 -6.04 -29.13 5.56
N LYS A 221 -5.75 -27.88 5.23
CA LYS A 221 -6.59 -27.00 4.40
C LYS A 221 -6.45 -27.32 2.92
N LEU A 222 -5.22 -27.50 2.45
CA LEU A 222 -4.85 -27.77 1.06
C LEU A 222 -4.27 -29.18 0.92
N LYS A 223 -5.13 -30.18 0.95
CA LYS A 223 -4.75 -31.60 1.04
C LYS A 223 -3.94 -32.12 -0.14
N GLY A 224 -4.12 -31.55 -1.32
CA GLY A 224 -3.30 -31.84 -2.51
C GLY A 224 -2.00 -31.02 -2.58
N GLY A 225 -1.81 -30.09 -1.63
CA GLY A 225 -0.74 -29.12 -1.64
C GLY A 225 -0.99 -27.92 -2.56
N LEU A 226 -0.19 -26.89 -2.37
CA LEU A 226 -0.34 -25.63 -3.13
C LEU A 226 -0.14 -25.82 -4.64
N LYS A 227 0.86 -26.60 -5.02
CA LYS A 227 1.12 -26.86 -6.45
C LYS A 227 -0.08 -27.52 -7.16
N TYR A 228 -0.69 -28.50 -6.52
CA TYR A 228 -1.91 -29.12 -7.07
C TYR A 228 -3.03 -28.10 -7.23
N LEU A 229 -3.27 -27.27 -6.23
CA LEU A 229 -4.30 -26.23 -6.28
C LEU A 229 -4.05 -25.25 -7.44
N VAL A 230 -2.82 -24.77 -7.58
CA VAL A 230 -2.40 -23.87 -8.67
C VAL A 230 -2.60 -24.52 -10.03
N ASP A 231 -2.14 -25.78 -10.20
CA ASP A 231 -2.30 -26.53 -11.44
C ASP A 231 -3.77 -26.69 -11.83
N GLU A 232 -4.66 -26.98 -10.87
CA GLU A 232 -6.11 -27.11 -11.11
C GLU A 232 -6.75 -25.76 -11.52
N VAL A 233 -6.34 -24.65 -10.90
CA VAL A 233 -6.80 -23.32 -11.31
C VAL A 233 -6.29 -22.95 -12.70
N ASN A 234 -5.02 -23.24 -13.01
CA ASN A 234 -4.45 -22.98 -14.34
C ASN A 234 -5.13 -23.83 -15.44
N LYS A 235 -5.58 -25.06 -15.14
CA LYS A 235 -6.39 -25.87 -16.08
C LYS A 235 -7.72 -25.24 -16.46
N LEU A 236 -8.25 -24.34 -15.61
CA LEU A 236 -9.44 -23.57 -15.93
C LEU A 236 -9.18 -22.38 -16.86
N GLY A 237 -7.91 -22.14 -17.23
CA GLY A 237 -7.47 -21.00 -18.03
C GLY A 237 -7.18 -19.73 -17.20
N MET A 238 -7.23 -19.83 -15.88
CA MET A 238 -6.97 -18.71 -14.96
C MET A 238 -5.53 -18.67 -14.52
N LYS A 239 -5.02 -17.47 -14.28
CA LYS A 239 -3.80 -17.22 -13.51
C LYS A 239 -4.04 -17.47 -12.03
N PHE A 240 -2.94 -17.62 -11.25
CA PHE A 240 -3.02 -17.80 -9.82
C PHE A 240 -2.20 -16.73 -9.08
N GLY A 241 -2.78 -16.18 -8.03
CA GLY A 241 -2.17 -15.21 -7.13
C GLY A 241 -2.27 -15.66 -5.69
N ILE A 242 -1.41 -15.07 -4.83
CA ILE A 242 -1.32 -15.43 -3.42
C ILE A 242 -1.02 -14.20 -2.56
N TRP A 243 -1.53 -14.20 -1.34
CA TRP A 243 -1.34 -13.15 -0.34
C TRP A 243 -0.20 -13.50 0.61
N PHE A 244 0.57 -12.48 1.00
CA PHE A 244 1.57 -12.52 2.07
C PHE A 244 1.53 -11.25 2.90
N GLU A 245 1.91 -11.36 4.18
CA GLU A 245 2.22 -10.24 5.08
C GLU A 245 3.64 -10.45 5.66
N PRO A 246 4.70 -10.36 4.84
CA PRO A 246 6.02 -10.86 5.18
C PRO A 246 6.82 -9.94 6.11
N GLU A 247 6.27 -8.80 6.45
CA GLU A 247 6.85 -7.82 7.38
C GLU A 247 6.45 -8.07 8.83
N MET A 248 5.51 -9.01 9.07
CA MET A 248 4.87 -9.22 10.37
C MET A 248 5.15 -10.60 10.95
N ILE A 249 5.00 -10.68 12.27
CA ILE A 249 5.16 -11.93 13.03
C ILE A 249 4.10 -11.99 14.14
N SER A 250 3.42 -13.14 14.28
CA SER A 250 2.49 -13.36 15.38
C SER A 250 3.22 -13.87 16.62
N PRO A 251 2.84 -13.44 17.84
CA PRO A 251 3.33 -14.09 19.08
C PRO A 251 3.11 -15.59 19.08
N ASP A 252 1.94 -16.04 18.57
CA ASP A 252 1.64 -17.45 18.37
C ASP A 252 2.03 -17.88 16.94
N SER A 253 3.35 -17.97 16.71
CA SER A 253 3.96 -18.54 15.51
C SER A 253 5.16 -19.40 15.88
N ASP A 254 5.52 -20.34 15.01
CA ASP A 254 6.74 -21.15 15.19
C ASP A 254 7.98 -20.25 15.05
N LEU A 255 7.93 -19.28 14.14
CA LEU A 255 8.99 -18.30 13.96
C LEU A 255 9.26 -17.52 15.27
N TYR A 256 8.22 -16.97 15.91
CA TYR A 256 8.42 -16.18 17.13
C TYR A 256 8.92 -17.03 18.30
N ARG A 257 8.43 -18.28 18.41
CA ARG A 257 8.95 -19.22 19.41
C ARG A 257 10.43 -19.56 19.22
N ALA A 258 10.89 -19.62 17.97
CA ALA A 258 12.30 -19.90 17.64
C ALA A 258 13.18 -18.64 17.73
N HIS A 259 12.65 -17.49 17.30
CA HIS A 259 13.36 -16.23 17.15
C HIS A 259 12.54 -15.04 17.64
N PRO A 260 12.30 -14.90 18.97
CA PRO A 260 11.59 -13.75 19.50
C PRO A 260 12.35 -12.43 19.29
N ASP A 261 13.66 -12.52 19.11
CA ASP A 261 14.57 -11.42 18.80
C ASP A 261 14.41 -10.87 17.38
N TYR A 262 13.66 -11.53 16.49
CA TYR A 262 13.39 -11.03 15.15
C TYR A 262 12.35 -9.90 15.11
N ALA A 263 11.56 -9.72 16.18
CA ALA A 263 10.61 -8.64 16.25
C ALA A 263 11.28 -7.30 16.64
N ILE A 264 10.78 -6.20 16.08
CA ILE A 264 11.12 -4.85 16.58
C ILE A 264 10.74 -4.76 18.05
N ALA A 265 11.71 -4.41 18.90
CA ALA A 265 11.51 -4.31 20.33
C ALA A 265 12.49 -3.30 20.97
N ILE A 266 12.03 -2.62 21.99
CA ILE A 266 12.89 -1.80 22.86
C ILE A 266 13.42 -2.68 23.98
N PRO A 267 14.75 -2.77 24.20
CA PRO A 267 15.32 -3.63 25.22
C PRO A 267 14.69 -3.39 26.61
N GLY A 268 14.22 -4.47 27.24
CA GLY A 268 13.60 -4.43 28.56
C GLY A 268 12.14 -3.96 28.60
N ARG A 269 11.49 -3.82 27.45
CA ARG A 269 10.10 -3.43 27.31
C ARG A 269 9.34 -4.49 26.50
N GLU A 270 8.14 -4.86 26.95
CA GLU A 270 7.24 -5.72 26.18
C GLU A 270 6.76 -4.98 24.92
N PRO A 271 6.87 -5.59 23.73
CA PRO A 271 6.36 -4.97 22.51
C PRO A 271 4.83 -4.82 22.54
N SER A 272 4.33 -3.72 21.98
CA SER A 272 2.90 -3.48 21.84
C SER A 272 2.31 -4.30 20.69
N LEU A 273 1.20 -4.96 20.95
CA LEU A 273 0.39 -5.60 19.92
C LEU A 273 -0.49 -4.55 19.19
N CYS A 274 -0.52 -4.65 17.90
CA CYS A 274 -1.54 -4.01 17.09
C CYS A 274 -2.03 -5.06 16.09
N ARG A 275 -3.34 -5.26 15.98
CA ARG A 275 -3.94 -6.32 15.18
C ARG A 275 -3.36 -7.73 15.49
N ASN A 276 -3.08 -8.00 16.77
CA ASN A 276 -2.55 -9.27 17.28
C ASN A 276 -1.18 -9.68 16.70
N GLN A 277 -0.39 -8.72 16.20
CA GLN A 277 0.89 -9.00 15.57
C GLN A 277 1.98 -8.01 15.97
N TYR A 278 3.25 -8.43 15.82
CA TYR A 278 4.46 -7.63 15.91
C TYR A 278 5.02 -7.37 14.53
N VAL A 279 5.99 -6.46 14.46
CA VAL A 279 6.73 -6.14 13.23
C VAL A 279 8.07 -6.83 13.26
N LEU A 280 8.49 -7.46 12.15
CA LEU A 280 9.84 -8.00 12.00
C LEU A 280 10.87 -6.87 11.89
N ASP A 281 12.02 -7.03 12.52
CA ASP A 281 13.15 -6.10 12.40
C ASP A 281 13.87 -6.29 11.04
N LEU A 282 13.27 -5.77 9.98
CA LEU A 282 13.83 -5.86 8.63
C LEU A 282 15.12 -5.05 8.45
N THR A 283 15.53 -4.23 9.43
CA THR A 283 16.84 -3.57 9.39
C THR A 283 17.99 -4.58 9.49
N ARG A 284 17.72 -5.74 10.09
CA ARG A 284 18.64 -6.88 10.20
C ARG A 284 18.60 -7.70 8.91
N LYS A 285 19.77 -7.92 8.33
CA LYS A 285 19.89 -8.64 7.05
C LYS A 285 19.38 -10.09 7.14
N GLU A 286 19.67 -10.81 8.21
CA GLU A 286 19.24 -12.20 8.41
C GLU A 286 17.72 -12.32 8.52
N VAL A 287 17.03 -11.36 9.17
CA VAL A 287 15.57 -11.32 9.28
C VAL A 287 14.95 -11.05 7.90
N ARG A 288 15.49 -10.09 7.20
CA ARG A 288 15.10 -9.72 5.84
C ARG A 288 15.28 -10.86 4.84
N ASP A 289 16.44 -11.54 4.91
CA ASP A 289 16.73 -12.69 4.06
C ASP A 289 15.79 -13.87 4.37
N TYR A 290 15.52 -14.13 5.64
CA TYR A 290 14.56 -15.16 6.05
C TYR A 290 13.17 -14.88 5.49
N ALA A 291 12.64 -13.67 5.71
CA ALA A 291 11.31 -13.27 5.24
C ALA A 291 11.20 -13.37 3.71
N TYR A 292 12.22 -12.89 2.99
CA TYR A 292 12.28 -12.99 1.53
C TYR A 292 12.30 -14.45 1.05
N GLU A 293 13.19 -15.29 1.60
CA GLU A 293 13.33 -16.68 1.15
C GLU A 293 12.08 -17.52 1.43
N CYS A 294 11.34 -17.23 2.51
CA CYS A 294 10.06 -17.88 2.76
C CYS A 294 9.06 -17.58 1.62
N VAL A 295 8.92 -16.33 1.22
CA VAL A 295 8.06 -15.93 0.10
C VAL A 295 8.56 -16.52 -1.21
N ALA A 296 9.83 -16.34 -1.53
CA ALA A 296 10.43 -16.83 -2.78
C ALA A 296 10.32 -18.35 -2.93
N LYS A 297 10.46 -19.12 -1.85
CA LYS A 297 10.26 -20.57 -1.84
C LYS A 297 8.85 -20.96 -2.28
N ILE A 298 7.83 -20.24 -1.82
CA ILE A 298 6.44 -20.48 -2.24
C ILE A 298 6.27 -20.13 -3.72
N LEU A 299 6.78 -18.98 -4.16
CA LEU A 299 6.68 -18.56 -5.57
C LEU A 299 7.38 -19.54 -6.53
N ARG A 300 8.53 -20.10 -6.15
CA ARG A 300 9.25 -21.13 -6.93
C ARG A 300 8.53 -22.49 -6.97
N SER A 301 7.62 -22.76 -6.02
CA SER A 301 6.98 -24.08 -5.88
C SER A 301 5.86 -24.33 -6.87
N ALA A 302 5.26 -23.29 -7.47
CA ALA A 302 4.12 -23.39 -8.37
C ALA A 302 4.08 -22.20 -9.34
N ASN A 303 3.21 -22.25 -10.35
CA ASN A 303 3.01 -21.15 -11.32
C ASN A 303 2.16 -20.03 -10.70
N ILE A 304 2.77 -19.19 -9.88
CA ILE A 304 2.14 -18.04 -9.22
C ILE A 304 2.55 -16.77 -9.98
N GLU A 305 1.56 -16.02 -10.46
CA GLU A 305 1.76 -14.85 -11.34
C GLU A 305 1.37 -13.53 -10.68
N TYR A 306 0.84 -13.56 -9.45
CA TYR A 306 0.43 -12.38 -8.70
C TYR A 306 0.73 -12.57 -7.20
N VAL A 307 1.16 -11.49 -6.56
CA VAL A 307 1.32 -11.40 -5.10
C VAL A 307 0.61 -10.17 -4.59
N LYS A 308 -0.26 -10.34 -3.57
CA LYS A 308 -0.72 -9.26 -2.71
C LYS A 308 0.20 -9.21 -1.50
N TRP A 309 1.01 -8.14 -1.43
CA TRP A 309 1.94 -7.88 -0.32
C TRP A 309 1.29 -6.94 0.66
N ASP A 310 1.00 -7.43 1.84
CA ASP A 310 0.27 -6.69 2.86
C ASP A 310 1.14 -6.29 4.06
N MET A 311 0.66 -5.28 4.82
CA MET A 311 1.21 -4.81 6.08
C MET A 311 0.10 -4.21 6.92
N ASN A 312 -0.44 -4.96 7.86
CA ASN A 312 -1.70 -4.62 8.53
C ASN A 312 -1.53 -3.88 9.87
N ARG A 313 -0.41 -3.25 10.11
CA ARG A 313 -0.22 -2.37 11.28
C ARG A 313 0.86 -1.33 11.02
N GLN A 314 0.81 -0.26 11.79
CA GLN A 314 1.86 0.74 11.85
C GLN A 314 3.04 0.25 12.69
N LEU A 315 4.20 0.89 12.50
CA LEU A 315 5.38 0.67 13.33
C LEU A 315 5.19 1.34 14.69
N SER A 316 5.43 0.60 15.75
CA SER A 316 5.48 1.08 17.13
C SER A 316 6.66 0.44 17.87
N ASP A 317 6.92 0.91 19.09
CA ASP A 317 8.02 0.40 19.91
C ASP A 317 9.36 0.36 19.18
N ILE A 318 9.68 1.46 18.50
CA ILE A 318 10.84 1.56 17.61
C ILE A 318 12.13 1.33 18.36
N GLY A 319 12.69 0.16 18.15
CA GLY A 319 13.95 -0.29 18.69
C GLY A 319 14.40 -1.57 18.01
N SER A 320 15.69 -1.77 17.93
CA SER A 320 16.31 -3.00 17.42
C SER A 320 17.21 -3.57 18.51
N LEU A 321 17.18 -4.89 18.68
CA LEU A 321 18.07 -5.57 19.62
C LEU A 321 19.53 -5.64 19.11
N GLU A 322 19.74 -5.30 17.83
CA GLU A 322 21.04 -5.39 17.15
C GLU A 322 21.61 -4.03 16.73
N LEU A 323 20.77 -3.03 16.45
CA LEU A 323 21.27 -1.72 16.08
C LEU A 323 21.96 -1.03 17.28
N PRO A 324 23.12 -0.43 17.07
CA PRO A 324 23.77 0.41 18.08
C PRO A 324 22.86 1.57 18.49
N ALA A 325 22.99 2.03 19.74
CA ALA A 325 22.16 3.08 20.30
C ALA A 325 22.20 4.41 19.50
N ASP A 326 23.35 4.72 18.91
CA ASP A 326 23.57 5.91 18.07
C ASP A 326 23.01 5.77 16.65
N GLN A 327 22.49 4.60 16.27
CA GLN A 327 21.81 4.36 14.99
C GLN A 327 20.30 4.11 15.14
N MET A 328 19.76 4.14 16.35
CA MET A 328 18.32 3.93 16.58
C MET A 328 17.45 4.97 15.85
N GLY A 329 17.92 6.20 15.71
CA GLY A 329 17.23 7.25 14.97
C GLY A 329 17.15 7.02 13.46
N GLU A 330 17.81 6.00 12.94
CA GLU A 330 17.76 5.61 11.53
C GLU A 330 16.75 4.49 11.26
N LEU A 331 16.18 3.87 12.28
CA LEU A 331 15.42 2.63 12.18
C LEU A 331 14.25 2.74 11.20
N TYR A 332 13.43 3.78 11.31
CA TYR A 332 12.31 3.99 10.37
C TYR A 332 12.78 4.07 8.92
N HIS A 333 13.85 4.82 8.67
CA HIS A 333 14.38 4.96 7.31
C HIS A 333 14.97 3.66 6.79
N ARG A 334 15.79 2.98 7.60
CA ARG A 334 16.37 1.66 7.27
C ARG A 334 15.30 0.61 7.01
N TYR A 335 14.20 0.67 7.74
CA TYR A 335 13.06 -0.24 7.54
C TYR A 335 12.44 -0.05 6.14
N VAL A 336 12.17 1.18 5.73
CA VAL A 336 11.65 1.49 4.38
C VAL A 336 12.61 0.98 3.30
N LEU A 337 13.91 1.24 3.44
CA LEU A 337 14.92 0.76 2.49
C LEU A 337 14.98 -0.78 2.44
N ALA A 338 14.77 -1.44 3.58
CA ALA A 338 14.72 -2.90 3.66
C ALA A 338 13.50 -3.47 2.90
N VAL A 339 12.33 -2.86 3.01
CA VAL A 339 11.15 -3.24 2.23
C VAL A 339 11.39 -3.05 0.75
N TYR A 340 11.99 -1.92 0.35
CA TYR A 340 12.36 -1.67 -1.04
C TYR A 340 13.33 -2.72 -1.58
N GLU A 341 14.35 -3.09 -0.81
CA GLU A 341 15.30 -4.15 -1.17
C GLU A 341 14.59 -5.50 -1.40
N MET A 342 13.67 -5.89 -0.50
CA MET A 342 12.93 -7.15 -0.64
C MET A 342 12.07 -7.14 -1.91
N GLN A 343 11.37 -6.04 -2.18
CA GLN A 343 10.54 -5.92 -3.39
C GLN A 343 11.39 -5.84 -4.66
N GLU A 344 12.56 -5.17 -4.63
CA GLU A 344 13.50 -5.17 -5.75
C GLU A 344 14.02 -6.59 -6.06
N ARG A 345 14.38 -7.36 -5.03
CA ARG A 345 14.77 -8.77 -5.19
C ARG A 345 13.65 -9.59 -5.81
N MET A 346 12.40 -9.40 -5.36
CA MET A 346 11.24 -10.09 -5.88
C MET A 346 11.02 -9.77 -7.36
N MET A 347 11.03 -8.50 -7.74
CA MET A 347 10.82 -8.07 -9.13
C MET A 347 11.97 -8.49 -10.04
N THR A 348 13.18 -8.64 -9.51
CA THR A 348 14.36 -9.14 -10.24
C THR A 348 14.26 -10.65 -10.47
N GLU A 349 13.91 -11.41 -9.45
CA GLU A 349 13.81 -12.87 -9.54
C GLU A 349 12.55 -13.33 -10.29
N PHE A 350 11.44 -12.60 -10.16
CA PHE A 350 10.15 -12.91 -10.79
C PHE A 350 9.66 -11.75 -11.68
N PRO A 351 10.33 -11.45 -12.81
CA PRO A 351 10.11 -10.22 -13.58
C PRO A 351 8.72 -10.12 -14.23
N HIS A 352 7.95 -11.20 -14.29
CA HIS A 352 6.58 -11.23 -14.82
C HIS A 352 5.50 -11.21 -13.73
N LEU A 353 5.90 -11.24 -12.47
CA LEU A 353 5.00 -11.21 -11.34
C LEU A 353 4.23 -9.88 -11.30
N LEU A 354 2.92 -9.93 -11.12
CA LEU A 354 2.11 -8.77 -10.79
C LEU A 354 2.13 -8.60 -9.27
N LEU A 355 2.85 -7.60 -8.80
CA LEU A 355 2.88 -7.23 -7.40
C LEU A 355 1.81 -6.17 -7.13
N GLU A 356 0.93 -6.41 -6.15
CA GLU A 356 0.03 -5.43 -5.58
C GLU A 356 0.42 -5.20 -4.12
N ASN A 357 0.74 -3.96 -3.76
CA ASN A 357 0.92 -3.60 -2.37
C ASN A 357 -0.43 -3.35 -1.67
N CYS A 358 -0.49 -3.75 -0.42
CA CYS A 358 -1.54 -3.44 0.53
C CYS A 358 -0.88 -3.04 1.87
N SER A 359 -1.50 -2.19 2.64
CA SER A 359 -1.01 -1.86 3.98
C SER A 359 -2.21 -1.57 4.88
N GLY A 360 -3.04 -2.62 5.11
CA GLY A 360 -4.37 -2.44 5.66
C GLY A 360 -5.16 -1.45 4.81
N GLY A 361 -5.24 -1.67 3.50
CA GLY A 361 -5.67 -0.68 2.52
C GLY A 361 -4.52 0.18 2.00
N GLY A 362 -4.75 1.49 1.88
CA GLY A 362 -3.88 2.47 1.23
C GLY A 362 -2.85 3.16 2.14
N ALA A 363 -2.48 2.60 3.30
CA ALA A 363 -1.57 3.29 4.22
C ALA A 363 -0.15 3.53 3.65
N ARG A 364 0.21 2.91 2.53
CA ARG A 364 1.42 3.19 1.74
C ARG A 364 1.08 3.41 0.26
N PHE A 365 0.03 4.16 -0.02
CA PHE A 365 -0.29 4.53 -1.40
C PHE A 365 0.56 5.75 -1.79
N ASP A 366 1.75 5.49 -2.32
CA ASP A 366 2.75 6.49 -2.65
C ASP A 366 3.61 6.08 -3.85
N PRO A 367 4.36 7.03 -4.49
CA PRO A 367 5.17 6.71 -5.65
C PRO A 367 6.36 5.79 -5.35
N GLY A 368 6.83 5.73 -4.11
CA GLY A 368 7.90 4.81 -3.71
C GLY A 368 7.45 3.35 -3.84
N MET A 369 6.26 3.02 -3.33
CA MET A 369 5.67 1.68 -3.52
C MET A 369 5.28 1.42 -4.98
N LEU A 370 4.74 2.42 -5.69
CA LEU A 370 4.37 2.28 -7.11
C LEU A 370 5.58 2.02 -8.02
N TYR A 371 6.80 2.31 -7.57
CA TYR A 371 8.02 1.97 -8.29
C TYR A 371 8.25 0.45 -8.36
N TYR A 372 7.82 -0.30 -7.35
CA TYR A 372 7.94 -1.76 -7.28
C TYR A 372 6.65 -2.48 -7.68
N SER A 373 5.50 -1.91 -7.36
CA SER A 373 4.19 -2.50 -7.65
C SER A 373 3.37 -1.58 -8.56
N PRO A 374 2.92 -2.05 -9.72
CA PRO A 374 2.19 -1.21 -10.67
C PRO A 374 0.78 -0.85 -10.21
N GLN A 375 0.31 -1.42 -9.11
CA GLN A 375 -0.98 -1.16 -8.47
C GLN A 375 -0.91 -1.37 -6.97
N ILE A 376 -1.80 -0.68 -6.24
CA ILE A 376 -1.92 -0.74 -4.78
C ILE A 376 -3.40 -0.87 -4.43
N TRP A 377 -3.71 -1.68 -3.41
CA TRP A 377 -5.02 -1.75 -2.80
C TRP A 377 -5.32 -0.44 -2.06
N CYS A 378 -6.34 0.31 -2.49
CA CYS A 378 -6.52 1.66 -1.98
C CYS A 378 -7.29 1.74 -0.67
N SER A 379 -8.10 0.73 -0.32
CA SER A 379 -8.80 0.66 0.96
C SER A 379 -9.35 -0.73 1.26
N ASP A 380 -9.30 -1.12 2.52
CA ASP A 380 -10.02 -2.30 3.04
C ASP A 380 -11.54 -2.06 3.16
N ASP A 381 -11.99 -0.80 3.09
CA ASP A 381 -13.41 -0.53 2.90
C ASP A 381 -13.80 -0.78 1.44
N THR A 382 -14.49 -1.89 1.23
CA THR A 382 -14.96 -2.34 -0.08
C THR A 382 -16.39 -1.87 -0.38
N ASP A 383 -17.03 -1.12 0.53
CA ASP A 383 -18.34 -0.54 0.27
C ASP A 383 -18.29 0.45 -0.91
N ALA A 384 -19.14 0.23 -1.91
CA ALA A 384 -19.11 1.04 -3.13
C ALA A 384 -19.37 2.52 -2.90
N ILE A 385 -20.13 2.89 -1.88
CA ILE A 385 -20.45 4.31 -1.62
C ILE A 385 -19.26 4.99 -0.92
N GLU A 386 -18.63 4.33 0.06
CA GLU A 386 -17.40 4.84 0.69
C GLU A 386 -16.26 4.93 -0.35
N ARG A 387 -16.16 3.92 -1.24
CA ARG A 387 -15.17 3.91 -2.32
C ARG A 387 -15.31 5.06 -3.33
N LEU A 388 -16.48 5.67 -3.49
CA LEU A 388 -16.62 6.90 -4.32
C LEU A 388 -15.68 7.99 -3.82
N LEU A 389 -15.65 8.26 -2.51
CA LEU A 389 -14.78 9.28 -1.93
C LEU A 389 -13.29 8.86 -1.94
N ILE A 390 -13.01 7.61 -1.53
CA ILE A 390 -11.65 7.08 -1.45
C ILE A 390 -11.00 7.03 -2.85
N GLN A 391 -11.71 6.56 -3.86
CA GLN A 391 -11.20 6.46 -5.23
C GLN A 391 -11.10 7.82 -5.89
N GLU A 392 -12.03 8.74 -5.63
CA GLU A 392 -11.96 10.12 -6.09
C GLU A 392 -10.70 10.80 -5.55
N GLY A 393 -10.52 10.82 -4.23
CA GLY A 393 -9.34 11.43 -3.60
C GLY A 393 -8.03 10.80 -4.09
N THR A 394 -7.98 9.47 -4.22
CA THR A 394 -6.81 8.77 -4.76
C THR A 394 -6.56 9.18 -6.21
N SER A 395 -7.60 9.31 -7.03
CA SER A 395 -7.50 9.67 -8.44
C SER A 395 -7.07 11.11 -8.70
N LEU A 396 -7.17 11.99 -7.72
CA LEU A 396 -6.63 13.35 -7.84
C LEU A 396 -5.09 13.36 -7.95
N ILE A 397 -4.44 12.30 -7.54
CA ILE A 397 -2.98 12.19 -7.54
C ILE A 397 -2.49 11.04 -8.44
N TYR A 398 -3.11 9.87 -8.31
CA TYR A 398 -2.63 8.62 -8.90
C TYR A 398 -3.55 8.14 -10.03
N PRO A 399 -2.99 7.57 -11.12
CA PRO A 399 -3.81 7.12 -12.25
C PRO A 399 -4.67 5.91 -11.85
N LEU A 400 -5.88 5.81 -12.41
CA LEU A 400 -6.84 4.73 -12.13
C LEU A 400 -6.22 3.32 -12.29
N CYS A 401 -5.31 3.14 -13.23
CA CYS A 401 -4.62 1.85 -13.45
C CYS A 401 -3.67 1.43 -12.29
N SER A 402 -3.48 2.29 -11.29
CA SER A 402 -2.70 1.98 -10.09
C SER A 402 -3.57 1.68 -8.86
N MET A 403 -4.90 1.76 -8.97
CA MET A 403 -5.82 1.58 -7.85
C MET A 403 -6.54 0.24 -7.92
N GLY A 404 -6.38 -0.64 -6.93
CA GLY A 404 -7.17 -1.86 -6.78
C GLY A 404 -8.62 -1.53 -6.42
N ALA A 405 -9.59 -2.03 -7.22
CA ALA A 405 -11.01 -1.82 -7.00
C ALA A 405 -11.82 -3.08 -7.30
N HIS A 406 -12.58 -3.55 -6.31
CA HIS A 406 -13.31 -4.81 -6.42
C HIS A 406 -14.81 -4.64 -6.14
N VAL A 407 -15.61 -5.47 -6.81
CA VAL A 407 -17.02 -5.70 -6.47
C VAL A 407 -17.06 -6.58 -5.22
N SER A 408 -17.45 -6.01 -4.09
CA SER A 408 -17.46 -6.65 -2.77
C SER A 408 -18.68 -7.53 -2.53
N ASP A 409 -18.67 -8.29 -1.43
CA ASP A 409 -19.85 -8.99 -0.92
C ASP A 409 -20.92 -8.02 -0.40
N CYS A 410 -22.14 -8.51 -0.18
CA CYS A 410 -23.27 -7.69 0.25
C CYS A 410 -24.18 -8.48 1.19
N PRO A 411 -24.54 -7.94 2.38
CA PRO A 411 -24.17 -6.62 2.93
C PRO A 411 -22.67 -6.46 3.11
N ASN A 412 -22.14 -5.21 2.92
CA ASN A 412 -20.72 -4.94 3.12
C ASN A 412 -20.30 -5.25 4.57
N HIS A 413 -19.16 -5.91 4.75
CA HIS A 413 -18.72 -6.38 6.07
C HIS A 413 -18.20 -5.26 6.98
N THR A 414 -17.73 -4.13 6.43
CA THR A 414 -17.21 -3.00 7.19
C THR A 414 -18.32 -2.09 7.68
N VAL A 415 -19.23 -1.67 6.79
CA VAL A 415 -20.26 -0.67 7.10
C VAL A 415 -21.68 -1.23 7.17
N GLY A 416 -21.89 -2.49 6.80
CA GLY A 416 -23.21 -3.14 6.83
C GLY A 416 -24.19 -2.66 5.76
N ARG A 417 -23.76 -1.84 4.80
CA ARG A 417 -24.63 -1.29 3.75
C ARG A 417 -24.98 -2.34 2.71
N VAL A 418 -26.23 -2.25 2.21
CA VAL A 418 -26.71 -3.02 1.07
C VAL A 418 -26.71 -2.14 -0.15
N THR A 419 -25.84 -2.44 -1.13
CA THR A 419 -25.71 -1.69 -2.38
C THR A 419 -25.99 -2.62 -3.56
N PRO A 420 -26.78 -2.17 -4.57
CA PRO A 420 -27.08 -2.99 -5.75
C PRO A 420 -25.82 -3.47 -6.47
N PHE A 421 -25.86 -4.68 -7.04
CA PHE A 421 -24.70 -5.29 -7.72
C PHE A 421 -24.17 -4.44 -8.87
N GLU A 422 -25.08 -3.87 -9.66
CA GLU A 422 -24.76 -2.94 -10.75
C GLU A 422 -23.97 -1.71 -10.25
N THR A 423 -24.41 -1.09 -9.15
CA THR A 423 -23.73 0.08 -8.56
C THR A 423 -22.34 -0.30 -8.07
N ARG A 424 -22.19 -1.46 -7.39
CA ARG A 424 -20.87 -1.97 -6.96
C ARG A 424 -19.94 -2.17 -8.15
N GLY A 425 -20.47 -2.73 -9.26
CA GLY A 425 -19.73 -2.87 -10.51
C GLY A 425 -19.27 -1.55 -11.11
N HIS A 426 -20.17 -0.57 -11.21
CA HIS A 426 -19.84 0.74 -11.78
C HIS A 426 -18.74 1.47 -11.01
N VAL A 427 -18.77 1.40 -9.68
CA VAL A 427 -17.71 2.01 -8.84
C VAL A 427 -16.37 1.27 -8.98
N ALA A 428 -16.40 -0.06 -9.03
CA ALA A 428 -15.18 -0.85 -9.20
C ALA A 428 -14.49 -0.64 -10.57
N LEU A 429 -15.22 -0.23 -11.62
CA LEU A 429 -14.65 0.10 -12.93
C LEU A 429 -13.68 1.30 -12.89
N ALA A 430 -13.73 2.12 -11.84
CA ALA A 430 -12.79 3.22 -11.65
C ALA A 430 -11.48 2.75 -10.98
N GLY A 431 -10.91 1.64 -11.43
CA GLY A 431 -9.66 1.08 -10.93
C GLY A 431 -9.24 -0.18 -11.69
N THR A 432 -8.29 -0.94 -11.14
CA THR A 432 -7.97 -2.29 -11.64
C THR A 432 -9.06 -3.24 -11.18
N PHE A 433 -9.93 -3.58 -12.11
CA PHE A 433 -11.21 -4.21 -11.82
C PHE A 433 -11.08 -5.65 -11.32
N GLY A 434 -11.88 -6.00 -10.32
CA GLY A 434 -11.97 -7.37 -9.80
C GLY A 434 -13.20 -7.61 -8.94
N TYR A 435 -13.25 -8.79 -8.36
CA TYR A 435 -14.32 -9.26 -7.46
C TYR A 435 -13.72 -9.71 -6.13
N GLU A 436 -14.46 -9.48 -5.05
CA GLU A 436 -14.10 -9.92 -3.71
C GLU A 436 -15.38 -10.39 -2.99
N LEU A 437 -15.93 -11.51 -3.48
CA LEU A 437 -17.18 -12.10 -2.99
C LEU A 437 -17.30 -13.57 -3.40
N ASP A 438 -18.25 -14.30 -2.80
CA ASP A 438 -18.54 -15.67 -3.21
C ASP A 438 -19.56 -15.70 -4.37
N VAL A 439 -19.06 -15.73 -5.61
CA VAL A 439 -19.91 -15.79 -6.83
C VAL A 439 -20.84 -17.02 -6.86
N THR A 440 -20.62 -18.01 -6.00
CA THR A 440 -21.50 -19.19 -5.92
C THR A 440 -22.73 -18.93 -5.06
N LYS A 441 -22.75 -17.84 -4.29
CA LYS A 441 -23.82 -17.50 -3.33
C LYS A 441 -24.66 -16.29 -3.73
N ILE A 442 -24.17 -15.43 -4.61
CA ILE A 442 -24.93 -14.27 -5.08
C ILE A 442 -26.19 -14.68 -5.87
N PRO A 443 -27.24 -13.85 -5.92
CA PRO A 443 -28.42 -14.07 -6.75
C PRO A 443 -28.08 -14.40 -8.20
N LYS A 444 -28.96 -15.17 -8.85
CA LYS A 444 -28.73 -15.54 -10.26
C LYS A 444 -28.68 -14.32 -11.16
N GLU A 445 -29.55 -13.35 -10.91
CA GLU A 445 -29.66 -12.10 -11.65
C GLU A 445 -28.34 -11.28 -11.58
N ASP A 446 -27.69 -11.28 -10.43
CA ASP A 446 -26.38 -10.60 -10.23
C ASP A 446 -25.28 -11.36 -10.97
N ARG A 447 -25.27 -12.69 -10.87
CA ARG A 447 -24.27 -13.53 -11.55
C ARG A 447 -24.32 -13.40 -13.07
N GLU A 448 -25.52 -13.23 -13.64
CA GLU A 448 -25.72 -13.04 -15.07
C GLU A 448 -25.19 -11.70 -15.57
N GLN A 449 -24.94 -10.71 -14.69
CA GLN A 449 -24.34 -9.42 -15.03
C GLN A 449 -22.81 -9.46 -15.10
N ILE A 450 -22.14 -10.43 -14.46
CA ILE A 450 -20.67 -10.51 -14.40
C ILE A 450 -20.01 -10.44 -15.78
N PRO A 451 -20.41 -11.23 -16.79
CA PRO A 451 -19.80 -11.17 -18.12
C PRO A 451 -19.96 -9.80 -18.79
N GLN A 452 -21.03 -9.06 -18.51
CA GLN A 452 -21.22 -7.72 -19.04
C GLN A 452 -20.33 -6.71 -18.34
N GLN A 453 -20.18 -6.80 -17.01
CA GLN A 453 -19.24 -5.95 -16.26
C GLN A 453 -17.80 -6.16 -16.71
N ILE A 454 -17.41 -7.41 -16.98
CA ILE A 454 -16.07 -7.75 -17.49
C ILE A 454 -15.82 -7.18 -18.90
N ALA A 455 -16.87 -7.10 -19.74
CA ALA A 455 -16.76 -6.60 -21.11
C ALA A 455 -16.76 -5.06 -21.21
N MET A 456 -17.03 -4.34 -20.12
CA MET A 456 -16.97 -2.87 -20.04
C MET A 456 -15.56 -2.38 -19.90
#